data_16495f6bf847d52c3d4e81a2b0f40f33
#
_entry.id   16495f6bf847d52c3d4e81a2b0f40f33
#
_cell.length_a   1.000
_cell.length_b   1.000
_cell.length_c   1.000
_cell.angle_alpha   90.00
_cell.angle_beta   90.00
_cell.angle_gamma   90.00
#
_symmetry.space_group_name_H-M   'P 1'
#
loop_
_entity.id
_entity.type
_entity.pdbx_description
1 polymer ?
#
loop_
_entity_poly.entity_id
_entity_poly.type
_entity_poly.pdbx_seq_one_letter_code
_entity_poly.pdbx_strand_id
1 'polypeptide(L)'
;IAQHFRAAADATLVERGHSHAIFIEDDLLLSPDFLTLFWESAWLLEADPSLWCVSAWNDQGFPHTAQDPHRLLRTDYFPGLGWMVPASVWSELRAKWPEAPTTGWDHWMRLSSTSKGRECVAPEINRSRHASKRGTNVVDNKPFERFTFERTGVASFGDTSYLMRQRHDSALAESMRTATRLSWPGAWGGGKAFESAIGWVNALPSAPAQMLIYRREEYKTIAKALGLW
;
A
#
# COMPACT_ATOMS: atom_id res chain seq x y z
N ILE A 1 1.48 1.49 -22.41
CA ILE A 1 2.00 1.18 -21.04
C ILE A 1 1.73 -0.29 -20.71
N ALA A 2 0.47 -0.79 -20.66
CA ALA A 2 0.15 -2.17 -20.27
C ALA A 2 0.95 -3.24 -21.04
N GLN A 3 1.06 -3.11 -22.37
CA GLN A 3 1.84 -4.06 -23.21
C GLN A 3 3.34 -4.00 -22.93
N HIS A 4 3.86 -2.83 -22.53
CA HIS A 4 5.25 -2.70 -22.12
C HIS A 4 5.53 -3.48 -20.84
N PHE A 5 4.66 -3.33 -19.81
CA PHE A 5 4.74 -4.14 -18.58
C PHE A 5 4.68 -5.64 -18.88
N ARG A 6 3.77 -6.06 -19.76
CA ARG A 6 3.68 -7.47 -20.18
C ARG A 6 4.97 -7.96 -20.82
N ALA A 7 5.50 -7.23 -21.79
CA ALA A 7 6.73 -7.61 -22.47
C ALA A 7 7.93 -7.70 -21.51
N ALA A 8 8.08 -6.73 -20.59
CA ALA A 8 9.14 -6.74 -19.59
C ALA A 8 9.01 -7.92 -18.63
N ALA A 9 7.79 -8.22 -18.17
CA ALA A 9 7.53 -9.34 -17.30
C ALA A 9 7.78 -10.69 -18.00
N ASP A 10 7.32 -10.83 -19.23
CA ASP A 10 7.56 -12.04 -20.05
C ASP A 10 9.06 -12.25 -20.28
N ALA A 11 9.79 -11.21 -20.67
CA ALA A 11 11.23 -11.29 -20.88
C ALA A 11 11.99 -11.67 -19.60
N THR A 12 11.55 -11.19 -18.44
CA THR A 12 12.24 -11.44 -17.16
C THR A 12 11.85 -12.78 -16.55
N LEU A 13 10.56 -13.02 -16.39
CA LEU A 13 10.05 -14.14 -15.59
C LEU A 13 9.85 -15.42 -16.43
N VAL A 14 9.53 -15.28 -17.74
CA VAL A 14 9.27 -16.45 -18.60
C VAL A 14 10.50 -16.81 -19.40
N GLU A 15 11.07 -15.86 -20.17
CA GLU A 15 12.17 -16.18 -21.09
C GLU A 15 13.49 -16.40 -20.35
N ARG A 16 13.78 -15.57 -19.31
CA ARG A 16 15.02 -15.69 -18.52
C ARG A 16 14.86 -16.55 -17.27
N GLY A 17 13.63 -16.91 -16.89
CA GLY A 17 13.35 -17.82 -15.80
C GLY A 17 13.68 -17.27 -14.41
N HIS A 18 13.67 -15.96 -14.20
CA HIS A 18 13.84 -15.38 -12.86
C HIS A 18 12.63 -15.70 -11.97
N SER A 19 12.87 -15.94 -10.69
CA SER A 19 11.81 -16.23 -9.72
C SER A 19 10.94 -15.01 -9.39
N HIS A 20 11.52 -13.81 -9.43
CA HIS A 20 10.86 -12.56 -9.13
C HIS A 20 11.30 -11.47 -10.11
N ALA A 21 10.43 -10.48 -10.33
CA ALA A 21 10.75 -9.25 -11.05
C ALA A 21 10.32 -8.03 -10.27
N ILE A 22 11.18 -7.01 -10.22
CA ILE A 22 10.86 -5.70 -9.67
C ILE A 22 10.60 -4.75 -10.83
N PHE A 23 9.44 -4.08 -10.83
CA PHE A 23 9.07 -3.09 -11.82
C PHE A 23 9.27 -1.70 -11.27
N ILE A 24 10.04 -0.89 -11.99
CA ILE A 24 10.36 0.49 -11.64
C ILE A 24 9.98 1.35 -12.85
N GLU A 25 9.16 2.37 -12.62
CA GLU A 25 8.84 3.38 -13.62
C GLU A 25 9.95 4.44 -13.67
N ASP A 26 10.19 5.04 -14.84
CA ASP A 26 11.31 5.95 -15.09
C ASP A 26 11.18 7.30 -14.38
N ASP A 27 10.03 7.57 -13.81
CA ASP A 27 9.72 8.80 -13.06
C ASP A 27 9.68 8.60 -11.53
N LEU A 28 10.23 7.51 -11.02
CA LEU A 28 10.33 7.24 -9.59
C LEU A 28 11.70 7.64 -9.01
N LEU A 29 11.68 8.32 -7.88
CA LEU A 29 12.79 8.41 -6.95
C LEU A 29 12.76 7.21 -6.02
N LEU A 30 13.91 6.60 -5.79
CA LEU A 30 14.06 5.42 -4.95
C LEU A 30 14.85 5.77 -3.68
N SER A 31 14.46 5.18 -2.55
CA SER A 31 15.22 5.28 -1.31
C SER A 31 16.51 4.44 -1.38
N PRO A 32 17.52 4.73 -0.57
CA PRO A 32 18.77 3.95 -0.55
C PRO A 32 18.56 2.47 -0.23
N ASP A 33 17.54 2.12 0.55
CA ASP A 33 17.19 0.76 0.97
C ASP A 33 16.06 0.13 0.12
N PHE A 34 15.75 0.70 -1.04
CA PHE A 34 14.71 0.20 -1.94
C PHE A 34 14.89 -1.29 -2.26
N LEU A 35 16.09 -1.71 -2.63
CA LEU A 35 16.37 -3.11 -2.94
C LEU A 35 16.38 -4.01 -1.69
N THR A 36 16.80 -3.49 -0.54
CA THR A 36 16.75 -4.19 0.74
C THR A 36 15.32 -4.59 1.09
N LEU A 37 14.34 -3.69 0.85
CA LEU A 37 12.92 -3.99 1.04
C LEU A 37 12.52 -5.27 0.30
N PHE A 38 12.82 -5.37 -0.98
CA PHE A 38 12.43 -6.52 -1.79
C PHE A 38 13.21 -7.77 -1.43
N TRP A 39 14.51 -7.63 -1.17
CA TRP A 39 15.36 -8.75 -0.77
C TRP A 39 14.86 -9.42 0.52
N GLU A 40 14.55 -8.64 1.53
CA GLU A 40 14.13 -9.16 2.83
C GLU A 40 12.65 -9.58 2.90
N SER A 41 11.85 -9.23 1.90
CA SER A 41 10.42 -9.58 1.86
C SER A 41 10.04 -10.58 0.76
N ALA A 42 10.93 -10.88 -0.19
CA ALA A 42 10.64 -11.81 -1.30
C ALA A 42 10.16 -13.19 -0.81
N TRP A 43 10.77 -13.73 0.23
CA TRP A 43 10.42 -15.03 0.80
C TRP A 43 8.97 -15.15 1.26
N LEU A 44 8.36 -14.02 1.66
CA LEU A 44 6.96 -13.97 2.07
C LEU A 44 6.02 -14.36 0.92
N LEU A 45 6.35 -13.98 -0.32
CA LEU A 45 5.54 -14.29 -1.49
C LEU A 45 5.56 -15.79 -1.86
N GLU A 46 6.58 -16.52 -1.40
CA GLU A 46 6.69 -17.97 -1.57
C GLU A 46 6.05 -18.71 -0.40
N ALA A 47 6.20 -18.17 0.82
CA ALA A 47 5.74 -18.82 2.05
C ALA A 47 4.26 -18.59 2.35
N ASP A 48 3.65 -17.51 1.84
CA ASP A 48 2.27 -17.13 2.13
C ASP A 48 1.47 -16.89 0.84
N PRO A 49 0.65 -17.85 0.40
CA PRO A 49 -0.16 -17.72 -0.83
C PRO A 49 -1.22 -16.64 -0.76
N SER A 50 -1.47 -16.04 0.38
CA SER A 50 -2.34 -14.88 0.54
C SER A 50 -1.64 -13.56 0.23
N LEU A 51 -0.34 -13.59 -0.07
CA LEU A 51 0.43 -12.46 -0.58
C LEU A 51 0.74 -12.67 -2.07
N TRP A 52 0.74 -11.62 -2.85
CA TRP A 52 1.00 -11.68 -4.28
C TRP A 52 1.93 -10.61 -4.82
N CYS A 53 2.22 -9.58 -4.05
CA CYS A 53 3.20 -8.57 -4.39
C CYS A 53 3.85 -7.93 -3.15
N VAL A 54 5.01 -7.33 -3.38
CA VAL A 54 5.61 -6.33 -2.49
C VAL A 54 5.64 -5.02 -3.24
N SER A 55 5.26 -3.92 -2.59
CA SER A 55 5.34 -2.57 -3.15
C SER A 55 6.27 -1.71 -2.32
N ALA A 56 6.92 -0.75 -2.95
CA ALA A 56 7.70 0.29 -2.29
C ALA A 56 6.85 1.50 -1.88
N TRP A 57 5.57 1.48 -2.20
CA TRP A 57 4.63 2.56 -1.98
C TRP A 57 3.54 2.20 -0.98
N ASN A 58 3.18 3.15 -0.12
CA ASN A 58 2.08 3.10 0.83
C ASN A 58 1.16 4.30 0.62
N ASP A 59 -0.06 4.06 0.16
CA ASP A 59 -1.07 5.09 -0.08
C ASP A 59 -1.55 5.79 1.22
N GLN A 60 -1.20 5.24 2.39
CA GLN A 60 -1.50 5.81 3.71
C GLN A 60 -0.23 6.29 4.44
N GLY A 61 0.89 6.40 3.73
CA GLY A 61 2.19 6.81 4.26
C GLY A 61 2.29 8.31 4.54
N PHE A 62 1.35 8.91 5.28
CA PHE A 62 1.40 10.32 5.67
C PHE A 62 2.30 10.53 6.90
N PRO A 63 2.86 11.74 7.11
CA PRO A 63 3.75 11.99 8.25
C PRO A 63 3.15 11.70 9.63
N HIS A 64 1.82 11.75 9.77
CA HIS A 64 1.13 11.46 11.03
C HIS A 64 0.72 9.99 11.18
N THR A 65 0.79 9.19 10.12
CA THR A 65 0.42 7.76 10.13
C THR A 65 1.60 6.83 9.92
N ALA A 66 2.74 7.35 9.43
CA ALA A 66 3.92 6.58 9.05
C ALA A 66 5.15 7.17 9.74
N GLN A 67 5.67 6.49 10.76
CA GLN A 67 6.76 6.96 11.61
C GLN A 67 7.87 5.94 11.80
N ASP A 68 7.58 4.64 11.60
CA ASP A 68 8.55 3.56 11.77
C ASP A 68 9.16 3.15 10.43
N PRO A 69 10.45 3.45 10.18
CA PRO A 69 11.12 3.09 8.93
C PRO A 69 11.37 1.58 8.78
N HIS A 70 11.28 0.80 9.84
CA HIS A 70 11.49 -0.65 9.79
C HIS A 70 10.19 -1.43 9.59
N ARG A 71 9.04 -0.79 9.77
CA ARG A 71 7.76 -1.46 9.75
C ARG A 71 7.26 -1.70 8.33
N LEU A 72 6.81 -2.93 8.08
CA LEU A 72 6.08 -3.35 6.89
C LEU A 72 4.62 -3.64 7.25
N LEU A 73 3.72 -3.45 6.30
CA LEU A 73 2.27 -3.58 6.44
C LEU A 73 1.72 -4.53 5.37
N ARG A 74 0.56 -5.10 5.63
CA ARG A 74 -0.26 -5.77 4.61
C ARG A 74 -1.34 -4.81 4.12
N THR A 75 -1.62 -4.85 2.82
CA THR A 75 -2.70 -4.06 2.21
C THR A 75 -3.42 -4.88 1.15
N ASP A 76 -4.75 -4.82 1.14
CA ASP A 76 -5.60 -5.43 0.11
C ASP A 76 -5.65 -4.58 -1.18
N TYR A 77 -5.12 -3.37 -1.13
CA TYR A 77 -5.01 -2.48 -2.28
C TYR A 77 -3.66 -2.70 -2.99
N PHE A 78 -3.68 -2.80 -4.31
CA PHE A 78 -2.45 -2.84 -5.11
C PHE A 78 -1.86 -1.44 -5.24
N PRO A 79 -0.72 -1.13 -4.59
CA PRO A 79 -0.21 0.25 -4.54
C PRO A 79 0.53 0.67 -5.83
N GLY A 80 1.23 -0.25 -6.49
CA GLY A 80 2.10 0.07 -7.62
C GLY A 80 3.37 0.82 -7.19
N LEU A 81 3.84 1.75 -8.00
CA LEU A 81 4.94 2.71 -7.75
C LEU A 81 6.24 2.06 -7.22
N GLY A 82 6.79 1.12 -8.01
CA GLY A 82 7.91 0.26 -7.61
C GLY A 82 7.41 -0.97 -6.88
N TRP A 83 7.29 -2.09 -7.57
CA TRP A 83 6.68 -3.29 -7.01
C TRP A 83 7.31 -4.56 -7.55
N MET A 84 7.23 -5.61 -6.77
CA MET A 84 7.76 -6.93 -7.08
C MET A 84 6.63 -7.95 -7.19
N VAL A 85 6.77 -8.87 -8.15
CA VAL A 85 5.87 -10.01 -8.35
C VAL A 85 6.65 -11.29 -8.54
N PRO A 86 6.23 -12.44 -7.97
CA PRO A 86 6.84 -13.75 -8.24
C PRO A 86 6.35 -14.32 -9.58
N ALA A 87 7.17 -15.17 -10.19
CA ALA A 87 6.86 -15.82 -11.48
C ALA A 87 5.57 -16.65 -11.43
N SER A 88 5.25 -17.26 -10.28
CA SER A 88 4.02 -18.00 -10.08
C SER A 88 2.76 -17.13 -10.25
N VAL A 89 2.78 -15.94 -9.66
CA VAL A 89 1.69 -14.96 -9.79
C VAL A 89 1.65 -14.39 -11.21
N TRP A 90 2.83 -14.08 -11.82
CA TRP A 90 2.87 -13.59 -13.18
C TRP A 90 2.27 -14.60 -14.16
N SER A 91 2.54 -15.89 -14.02
CA SER A 91 1.95 -16.94 -14.86
C SER A 91 0.43 -16.93 -14.85
N GLU A 92 -0.17 -16.61 -13.73
CA GLU A 92 -1.62 -16.45 -13.59
C GLU A 92 -2.12 -15.15 -14.24
N LEU A 93 -1.45 -14.02 -13.95
CA LEU A 93 -1.82 -12.70 -14.47
C LEU A 93 -1.66 -12.61 -15.97
N ARG A 94 -0.58 -13.19 -16.51
CA ARG A 94 -0.24 -13.19 -17.94
C ARG A 94 -1.38 -13.71 -18.81
N ALA A 95 -2.07 -14.77 -18.37
CA ALA A 95 -3.17 -15.38 -19.12
C ALA A 95 -4.38 -14.46 -19.29
N LYS A 96 -4.53 -13.45 -18.45
CA LYS A 96 -5.67 -12.52 -18.40
C LYS A 96 -5.23 -11.06 -18.51
N TRP A 97 -3.96 -10.81 -18.80
CA TRP A 97 -3.40 -9.46 -18.85
C TRP A 97 -4.13 -8.61 -19.89
N PRO A 98 -4.60 -7.40 -19.55
CA PRO A 98 -5.39 -6.60 -20.46
C PRO A 98 -4.56 -6.05 -21.60
N GLU A 99 -5.03 -6.18 -22.84
CA GLU A 99 -4.33 -5.66 -24.02
C GLU A 99 -4.39 -4.14 -24.10
N ALA A 100 -5.54 -3.55 -23.88
CA ALA A 100 -5.78 -2.10 -23.95
C ALA A 100 -6.79 -1.67 -22.88
N PRO A 101 -6.40 -1.63 -21.59
CA PRO A 101 -7.30 -1.26 -20.52
C PRO A 101 -7.72 0.22 -20.61
N THR A 102 -9.00 0.50 -20.57
CA THR A 102 -9.56 1.87 -20.66
C THR A 102 -9.26 2.70 -19.42
N THR A 103 -9.11 2.07 -18.26
CA THR A 103 -8.88 2.73 -16.96
C THR A 103 -7.45 2.56 -16.43
N GLY A 104 -6.56 1.92 -17.20
CA GLY A 104 -5.21 1.60 -16.77
C GLY A 104 -5.06 0.16 -16.29
N TRP A 105 -3.85 -0.39 -16.43
CA TRP A 105 -3.52 -1.75 -16.01
C TRP A 105 -3.51 -1.90 -14.48
N ASP A 106 -3.15 -0.86 -13.77
CA ASP A 106 -3.13 -0.79 -12.31
C ASP A 106 -4.54 -0.87 -11.70
N HIS A 107 -5.54 -0.26 -12.34
CA HIS A 107 -6.93 -0.45 -11.96
C HIS A 107 -7.40 -1.90 -12.16
N TRP A 108 -6.96 -2.56 -13.22
CA TRP A 108 -7.24 -3.97 -13.45
C TRP A 108 -6.61 -4.85 -12.35
N MET A 109 -5.38 -4.54 -11.90
CA MET A 109 -4.74 -5.21 -10.76
C MET A 109 -5.59 -5.10 -9.47
N ARG A 110 -6.29 -3.99 -9.26
CA ARG A 110 -7.12 -3.72 -8.08
C ARG A 110 -8.49 -4.41 -8.09
N LEU A 111 -8.87 -5.04 -9.21
CA LEU A 111 -10.15 -5.78 -9.26
C LEU A 111 -10.08 -7.02 -8.36
N SER A 112 -11.17 -7.29 -7.64
CA SER A 112 -11.29 -8.49 -6.78
C SER A 112 -11.15 -9.81 -7.56
N SER A 113 -11.53 -9.81 -8.83
CA SER A 113 -11.33 -10.94 -9.76
C SER A 113 -9.85 -11.17 -10.11
N THR A 114 -9.00 -10.15 -9.99
CA THR A 114 -7.56 -10.19 -10.25
C THR A 114 -6.79 -10.47 -8.97
N SER A 115 -7.02 -9.70 -7.92
CA SER A 115 -6.35 -9.87 -6.61
C SER A 115 -6.76 -11.17 -5.92
N LYS A 116 -8.01 -11.63 -6.13
CA LYS A 116 -8.58 -12.84 -5.49
C LYS A 116 -8.52 -12.79 -3.96
N GLY A 117 -8.61 -11.59 -3.38
CA GLY A 117 -8.48 -11.37 -1.94
C GLY A 117 -7.06 -11.51 -1.39
N ARG A 118 -6.05 -11.59 -2.27
CA ARG A 118 -4.64 -11.55 -1.86
C ARG A 118 -4.22 -10.11 -1.56
N GLU A 119 -3.21 -9.97 -0.73
CA GLU A 119 -2.69 -8.71 -0.25
C GLU A 119 -1.25 -8.49 -0.71
N CYS A 120 -0.82 -7.23 -0.73
CA CYS A 120 0.57 -6.84 -0.95
C CYS A 120 1.23 -6.49 0.39
N VAL A 121 2.55 -6.65 0.44
CA VAL A 121 3.39 -6.06 1.48
C VAL A 121 3.78 -4.65 1.03
N ALA A 122 3.71 -3.67 1.92
CA ALA A 122 4.13 -2.30 1.69
C ALA A 122 4.87 -1.76 2.92
N PRO A 123 5.86 -0.85 2.76
CA PRO A 123 6.52 -0.23 3.89
C PRO A 123 5.62 0.82 4.54
N GLU A 124 5.75 1.05 5.83
CA GLU A 124 5.03 2.14 6.50
C GLU A 124 5.47 3.50 5.94
N ILE A 125 6.78 3.74 5.85
CA ILE A 125 7.38 4.91 5.20
C ILE A 125 7.76 4.54 3.77
N ASN A 126 7.32 5.31 2.79
CA ASN A 126 7.53 5.06 1.36
C ASN A 126 8.99 4.90 0.96
N ARG A 127 9.32 3.89 0.13
CA ARG A 127 10.63 3.62 -0.47
C ARG A 127 10.72 4.05 -1.93
N SER A 128 9.61 4.48 -2.47
CA SER A 128 9.53 5.14 -3.78
C SER A 128 8.74 6.44 -3.67
N ARG A 129 8.95 7.34 -4.60
CA ARG A 129 8.17 8.57 -4.72
C ARG A 129 8.16 9.03 -6.17
N HIS A 130 7.02 9.45 -6.66
CA HIS A 130 6.89 10.06 -7.98
C HIS A 130 7.70 11.36 -8.04
N ALA A 131 8.62 11.45 -8.99
CA ALA A 131 9.55 12.58 -9.14
C ALA A 131 9.11 13.57 -10.20
N SER A 132 8.37 13.10 -11.20
CA SER A 132 7.98 13.93 -12.34
C SER A 132 6.90 14.94 -11.95
N LYS A 133 7.06 16.18 -12.40
CA LYS A 133 6.05 17.24 -12.25
C LYS A 133 4.88 17.06 -13.22
N ARG A 134 5.06 16.27 -14.27
CA ARG A 134 4.06 15.96 -15.29
C ARG A 134 4.26 14.53 -15.77
N GLY A 135 3.18 13.80 -15.97
CA GLY A 135 3.16 12.45 -16.50
C GLY A 135 1.84 12.18 -17.20
N THR A 136 1.68 11.00 -17.78
CA THR A 136 0.45 10.61 -18.49
C THR A 136 -0.79 10.75 -17.59
N ASN A 137 -0.66 10.46 -16.31
CA ASN A 137 -1.75 10.52 -15.32
C ASN A 137 -1.49 11.55 -14.19
N VAL A 138 -0.40 12.32 -14.25
CA VAL A 138 -0.02 13.28 -13.22
C VAL A 138 0.08 14.66 -13.83
N VAL A 139 -0.84 15.55 -13.46
CA VAL A 139 -0.85 16.95 -13.87
C VAL A 139 0.01 17.80 -12.93
N ASP A 140 0.11 17.39 -11.65
CA ASP A 140 0.89 18.07 -10.61
C ASP A 140 1.35 17.01 -9.59
N ASN A 141 2.62 17.03 -9.17
CA ASN A 141 3.14 16.09 -8.18
C ASN A 141 2.92 16.53 -6.72
N LYS A 142 2.34 17.70 -6.47
CA LYS A 142 2.03 18.19 -5.11
C LYS A 142 1.30 17.17 -4.22
N PRO A 143 0.34 16.38 -4.75
CA PRO A 143 -0.27 15.32 -3.95
C PRO A 143 0.75 14.34 -3.37
N PHE A 144 1.79 13.99 -4.12
CA PHE A 144 2.83 13.04 -3.70
C PHE A 144 3.81 13.61 -2.66
N GLU A 145 3.96 14.95 -2.61
CA GLU A 145 4.82 15.64 -1.61
C GLU A 145 4.26 15.52 -0.18
N ARG A 146 2.98 15.17 -0.05
CA ARG A 146 2.32 14.98 1.25
C ARG A 146 2.68 13.67 1.94
N PHE A 147 3.24 12.71 1.19
CA PHE A 147 3.60 11.40 1.69
C PHE A 147 5.02 11.39 2.24
N THR A 148 5.26 10.52 3.20
CA THR A 148 6.61 10.25 3.70
C THR A 148 7.47 9.64 2.60
N PHE A 149 8.78 9.82 2.71
CA PHE A 149 9.76 9.19 1.84
C PHE A 149 11.06 8.99 2.60
N GLU A 150 11.53 7.74 2.66
CA GLU A 150 12.78 7.39 3.33
C GLU A 150 13.99 7.91 2.53
N ARG A 151 14.85 8.71 3.18
CA ARG A 151 15.99 9.36 2.54
C ARG A 151 17.33 8.77 2.94
N THR A 152 17.40 8.16 4.11
CA THR A 152 18.62 7.60 4.68
C THR A 152 18.70 6.10 4.49
N GLY A 153 17.57 5.43 4.44
CA GLY A 153 17.44 3.99 4.37
C GLY A 153 17.70 3.31 5.71
N VAL A 154 17.30 2.05 5.79
CA VAL A 154 17.58 1.15 6.90
C VAL A 154 18.49 0.02 6.45
N ALA A 155 19.32 -0.51 7.35
CA ALA A 155 20.19 -1.64 7.04
C ALA A 155 19.41 -2.96 6.91
N SER A 156 18.29 -3.09 7.63
CA SER A 156 17.42 -4.27 7.62
C SER A 156 16.02 -3.90 8.14
N PHE A 157 15.00 -4.63 7.66
CA PHE A 157 13.63 -4.58 8.18
C PHE A 157 13.42 -5.55 9.37
N GLY A 158 14.45 -6.35 9.71
CA GLY A 158 14.38 -7.31 10.82
C GLY A 158 13.51 -8.52 10.52
N ASP A 159 12.87 -9.07 11.56
CA ASP A 159 11.99 -10.23 11.39
C ASP A 159 10.65 -9.81 10.76
N THR A 160 10.47 -10.11 9.47
CA THR A 160 9.25 -9.81 8.73
C THR A 160 8.16 -10.90 8.86
N SER A 161 8.40 -11.95 9.64
CA SER A 161 7.49 -13.11 9.77
C SER A 161 6.14 -12.77 10.43
N TYR A 162 6.04 -11.63 11.10
CA TYR A 162 4.76 -11.12 11.62
C TYR A 162 3.75 -10.81 10.50
N LEU A 163 4.22 -10.67 9.26
CA LEU A 163 3.38 -10.46 8.08
C LEU A 163 2.73 -11.76 7.56
N MET A 164 3.18 -12.94 8.00
CA MET A 164 2.50 -14.20 7.64
C MET A 164 1.05 -14.19 8.10
N ARG A 165 0.12 -14.63 7.22
CA ARG A 165 -1.35 -14.54 7.43
C ARG A 165 -1.76 -14.89 8.86
N GLN A 166 -1.38 -16.05 9.35
CA GLN A 166 -1.81 -16.50 10.66
C GLN A 166 -1.33 -15.57 11.79
N ARG A 167 -0.08 -15.12 11.75
CA ARG A 167 0.47 -14.21 12.77
C ARG A 167 -0.17 -12.83 12.69
N HIS A 168 -0.29 -12.31 11.47
CA HIS A 168 -0.91 -11.02 11.19
C HIS A 168 -2.36 -10.99 11.68
N ASP A 169 -3.18 -11.98 11.28
CA ASP A 169 -4.60 -12.00 11.63
C ASP A 169 -4.80 -12.20 13.14
N SER A 170 -3.94 -13.00 13.79
CA SER A 170 -3.96 -13.16 15.25
C SER A 170 -3.62 -11.86 15.97
N ALA A 171 -2.58 -11.14 15.51
CA ALA A 171 -2.20 -9.84 16.09
C ALA A 171 -3.28 -8.77 15.85
N LEU A 172 -3.89 -8.75 14.66
CA LEU A 172 -4.99 -7.85 14.34
C LEU A 172 -6.22 -8.14 15.22
N ALA A 173 -6.60 -9.41 15.36
CA ALA A 173 -7.72 -9.81 16.21
C ALA A 173 -7.49 -9.41 17.66
N GLU A 174 -6.27 -9.60 18.17
CA GLU A 174 -5.90 -9.18 19.53
C GLU A 174 -5.94 -7.66 19.69
N SER A 175 -5.40 -6.91 18.70
CA SER A 175 -5.50 -5.45 18.69
C SER A 175 -6.94 -4.97 18.69
N MET A 176 -7.83 -5.59 17.92
CA MET A 176 -9.25 -5.25 17.87
C MET A 176 -9.96 -5.58 19.19
N ARG A 177 -9.56 -6.66 19.87
CA ARG A 177 -10.12 -7.08 21.16
C ARG A 177 -9.74 -6.13 22.31
N THR A 178 -8.51 -5.63 22.28
CA THR A 178 -7.94 -4.78 23.33
C THR A 178 -8.09 -3.29 23.06
N ALA A 179 -8.41 -2.89 21.82
CA ALA A 179 -8.54 -1.49 21.44
C ALA A 179 -9.66 -0.77 22.21
N THR A 180 -9.40 0.46 22.56
CA THR A 180 -10.45 1.37 23.06
C THR A 180 -11.46 1.63 21.93
N ARG A 181 -12.71 1.24 22.19
CA ARG A 181 -13.79 1.45 21.19
C ARG A 181 -14.25 2.90 21.23
N LEU A 182 -14.25 3.51 20.06
CA LEU A 182 -14.72 4.85 19.83
C LEU A 182 -15.95 4.79 18.92
N SER A 183 -16.98 5.55 19.27
CA SER A 183 -18.13 5.72 18.38
C SER A 183 -18.05 7.08 17.73
N TRP A 184 -18.21 7.11 16.42
CA TRP A 184 -18.37 8.37 15.70
C TRP A 184 -19.63 9.09 16.23
N PRO A 185 -19.55 10.35 16.64
CA PRO A 185 -20.65 11.00 17.35
C PRO A 185 -21.91 11.27 16.51
N GLY A 186 -21.97 10.76 15.29
CA GLY A 186 -23.14 10.84 14.42
C GLY A 186 -23.04 11.90 13.33
N ALA A 187 -24.08 12.00 12.53
CA ALA A 187 -24.11 12.92 11.41
C ALA A 187 -24.03 14.39 11.87
N TRP A 188 -22.88 14.96 11.78
CA TRP A 188 -22.77 16.42 11.79
C TRP A 188 -23.33 16.96 10.48
N GLY A 189 -24.54 17.45 10.52
CA GLY A 189 -25.17 18.05 9.36
C GLY A 189 -24.65 19.43 9.06
N GLY A 190 -24.52 19.78 7.76
CA GLY A 190 -24.21 21.12 7.28
C GLY A 190 -22.72 21.47 7.20
N GLY A 191 -22.42 22.74 6.88
CA GLY A 191 -21.07 23.21 6.58
C GLY A 191 -20.04 23.16 7.72
N LYS A 192 -20.46 22.86 8.95
CA LYS A 192 -19.57 22.72 10.12
C LYS A 192 -19.19 21.27 10.44
N ALA A 193 -19.65 20.30 9.67
CA ALA A 193 -19.41 18.87 9.92
C ALA A 193 -17.91 18.52 9.99
N PHE A 194 -17.12 19.12 9.10
CA PHE A 194 -15.68 18.89 9.05
C PHE A 194 -14.92 19.49 10.23
N GLU A 195 -15.25 20.73 10.62
CA GLU A 195 -14.63 21.41 11.77
C GLU A 195 -14.94 20.67 13.08
N SER A 196 -16.18 20.20 13.22
CA SER A 196 -16.60 19.39 14.37
C SER A 196 -15.87 18.04 14.42
N ALA A 197 -15.65 17.42 13.24
CA ALA A 197 -14.89 16.20 13.11
C ALA A 197 -13.42 16.36 13.55
N ILE A 198 -12.76 17.45 13.10
CA ILE A 198 -11.39 17.79 13.52
C ILE A 198 -11.32 18.01 15.03
N GLY A 199 -12.26 18.77 15.58
CA GLY A 199 -12.32 19.00 17.03
C GLY A 199 -12.44 17.71 17.82
N TRP A 200 -13.27 16.78 17.34
CA TRP A 200 -13.42 15.46 17.96
C TRP A 200 -12.14 14.61 17.87
N VAL A 201 -11.50 14.54 16.68
CA VAL A 201 -10.24 13.82 16.49
C VAL A 201 -9.15 14.35 17.43
N ASN A 202 -9.02 15.66 17.54
CA ASN A 202 -8.02 16.30 18.41
C ASN A 202 -8.29 16.08 19.91
N ALA A 203 -9.52 15.74 20.29
CA ALA A 203 -9.90 15.42 21.65
C ALA A 203 -9.80 13.93 21.99
N LEU A 204 -9.41 13.07 21.04
CA LEU A 204 -9.24 11.63 21.29
C LEU A 204 -8.12 11.38 22.31
N PRO A 205 -8.33 10.45 23.24
CA PRO A 205 -7.28 10.09 24.20
C PRO A 205 -6.09 9.45 23.46
N SER A 206 -4.88 9.70 23.95
CA SER A 206 -3.71 8.96 23.52
C SER A 206 -3.81 7.52 24.03
N ALA A 207 -3.97 6.56 23.14
CA ALA A 207 -4.06 5.14 23.47
C ALA A 207 -3.30 4.31 22.44
N PRO A 208 -2.73 3.15 22.83
CA PRO A 208 -1.93 2.31 21.93
C PRO A 208 -2.70 1.82 20.70
N ALA A 209 -3.99 1.53 20.87
CA ALA A 209 -4.89 1.13 19.78
C ALA A 209 -6.29 1.67 20.04
N GLN A 210 -6.90 2.21 19.01
CA GLN A 210 -8.26 2.72 19.02
C GLN A 210 -9.01 2.14 17.81
N MET A 211 -10.24 1.69 18.05
CA MET A 211 -11.12 1.16 17.01
C MET A 211 -12.32 2.09 16.85
N LEU A 212 -12.37 2.80 15.74
CA LEU A 212 -13.48 3.69 15.42
C LEU A 212 -14.59 2.93 14.71
N ILE A 213 -15.80 2.99 15.25
CA ILE A 213 -17.00 2.43 14.65
C ILE A 213 -17.77 3.57 13.97
N TYR A 214 -18.02 3.44 12.67
CA TYR A 214 -18.71 4.45 11.86
C TYR A 214 -19.58 3.82 10.78
N ARG A 215 -20.47 4.61 10.17
CA ARG A 215 -21.26 4.19 9.02
C ARG A 215 -20.49 4.47 7.72
N ARG A 216 -20.78 3.68 6.70
CA ARG A 216 -20.07 3.79 5.39
C ARG A 216 -20.15 5.20 4.79
N GLU A 217 -21.29 5.85 4.91
CA GLU A 217 -21.53 7.22 4.41
C GLU A 217 -20.69 8.29 5.14
N GLU A 218 -20.22 8.01 6.35
CA GLU A 218 -19.40 8.92 7.17
C GLU A 218 -17.92 8.86 6.81
N TYR A 219 -17.49 7.80 6.11
CA TYR A 219 -16.08 7.53 5.83
C TYR A 219 -15.32 8.72 5.27
N LYS A 220 -15.85 9.41 4.25
CA LYS A 220 -15.16 10.55 3.62
C LYS A 220 -14.90 11.70 4.60
N THR A 221 -15.85 11.99 5.48
CA THR A 221 -15.74 13.04 6.49
C THR A 221 -14.68 12.65 7.52
N ILE A 222 -14.72 11.41 7.99
CA ILE A 222 -13.76 10.86 8.94
C ILE A 222 -12.35 10.86 8.33
N ALA A 223 -12.20 10.31 7.12
CA ALA A 223 -10.91 10.23 6.44
C ALA A 223 -10.27 11.62 6.26
N LYS A 224 -11.06 12.63 5.88
CA LYS A 224 -10.58 14.02 5.81
C LYS A 224 -10.17 14.57 7.18
N ALA A 225 -10.96 14.31 8.23
CA ALA A 225 -10.65 14.77 9.58
C ALA A 225 -9.37 14.12 10.14
N LEU A 226 -9.12 12.87 9.76
CA LEU A 226 -7.90 12.14 10.11
C LEU A 226 -6.71 12.45 9.18
N GLY A 227 -6.89 13.30 8.17
CA GLY A 227 -5.84 13.62 7.20
C GLY A 227 -5.49 12.48 6.23
N LEU A 228 -6.37 11.51 6.07
CA LEU A 228 -6.19 10.33 5.20
C LEU A 228 -6.78 10.53 3.78
N TRP A 229 -7.13 11.77 3.41
CA TRP A 229 -7.78 12.07 2.13
C TRP A 229 -7.19 13.31 1.47
#